data_8a86f7c7340e83035fbf174a37036ff0
#
_entry.id   8a86f7c7340e83035fbf174a37036ff0
#
_cell.length_a   1.000
_cell.length_b   1.000
_cell.length_c   1.000
_cell.angle_alpha   90.00
_cell.angle_beta   90.00
_cell.angle_gamma   90.00
#
_symmetry.space_group_name_H-M   'P 1'
#
loop_
_entity.id
_entity.type
_entity.pdbx_description
1 polymer ?
#
loop_
_entity_poly.entity_id
_entity_poly.type
_entity_poly.pdbx_seq_one_letter_code
_entity_poly.pdbx_strand_id
1 'polypeptide(L)'
;METVFSAKAWATVWQYRATFMSGLMNTLRSAVVGLLIAMVIGFVLGLMATGSKKSLRVIARVYVEFFQNTPLILQVCFLYYALAYSGVKITGVTIGFISLGLYHGAYVAEVVRAGIQSIPMGQFDAARSQGFDYVDTMRHIILPQTVKIILPPMVNQMVALIKNTSCLYIIGGADLIATTYNFVTGASTGGAYGPAYLVGGALFFCVCYPLSMMAGRWEQRLKERDKVKNEPTDDGAKEAAA
;
A
#
# COMPACT_ATOMS: atom_id res chain seq x y z
N MET A 1 23.79 28.14 -23.48
CA MET A 1 23.16 27.03 -22.69
C MET A 1 22.03 27.63 -21.89
N GLU A 2 20.78 27.37 -22.25
CA GLU A 2 19.66 27.71 -21.37
C GLU A 2 19.83 26.88 -20.09
N THR A 3 19.76 27.50 -18.92
CA THR A 3 19.88 26.79 -17.65
C THR A 3 18.70 25.86 -17.51
N VAL A 4 18.91 24.64 -16.98
CA VAL A 4 17.87 23.62 -16.74
C VAL A 4 16.65 24.19 -16.00
N PHE A 5 16.84 25.28 -15.25
CA PHE A 5 15.82 25.98 -14.47
C PHE A 5 15.51 27.38 -15.00
N SER A 6 15.53 27.59 -16.32
CA SER A 6 15.22 28.88 -16.92
C SER A 6 13.77 29.31 -16.66
N ALA A 7 13.51 30.62 -16.68
CA ALA A 7 12.16 31.17 -16.55
C ALA A 7 11.21 30.63 -17.63
N LYS A 8 11.74 30.41 -18.84
CA LYS A 8 11.00 29.78 -19.94
C LYS A 8 10.57 28.32 -19.61
N ALA A 9 11.47 27.53 -19.01
CA ALA A 9 11.17 26.17 -18.61
C ALA A 9 10.05 26.13 -17.55
N TRP A 10 10.07 27.03 -16.57
CA TRP A 10 8.98 27.17 -15.59
C TRP A 10 7.67 27.62 -16.22
N ALA A 11 7.70 28.60 -17.15
CA ALA A 11 6.52 29.04 -17.87
C ALA A 11 5.88 27.91 -18.68
N THR A 12 6.71 27.09 -19.35
CA THR A 12 6.22 25.90 -20.08
C THR A 12 5.52 24.92 -19.16
N VAL A 13 6.10 24.56 -18.04
CA VAL A 13 5.45 23.63 -17.07
C VAL A 13 4.15 24.23 -16.54
N TRP A 14 4.12 25.53 -16.25
CA TRP A 14 2.89 26.19 -15.81
C TRP A 14 1.78 26.17 -16.87
N GLN A 15 2.13 26.38 -18.13
CA GLN A 15 1.20 26.29 -19.25
C GLN A 15 0.53 24.91 -19.33
N TYR A 16 1.30 23.84 -19.08
CA TYR A 16 0.84 22.46 -19.15
C TYR A 16 0.44 21.87 -17.77
N ARG A 17 0.17 22.70 -16.76
CA ARG A 17 -0.20 22.23 -15.40
C ARG A 17 -1.37 21.26 -15.36
N ALA A 18 -2.33 21.40 -16.28
CA ALA A 18 -3.47 20.50 -16.38
C ALA A 18 -3.06 19.08 -16.77
N THR A 19 -2.01 18.91 -17.57
CA THR A 19 -1.45 17.62 -17.94
C THR A 19 -0.86 16.91 -16.73
N PHE A 20 -0.09 17.62 -15.88
CA PHE A 20 0.44 17.06 -14.64
C PHE A 20 -0.67 16.68 -13.66
N MET A 21 -1.73 17.50 -13.57
CA MET A 21 -2.89 17.19 -12.72
C MET A 21 -3.64 15.95 -13.22
N SER A 22 -3.78 15.79 -14.54
CA SER A 22 -4.33 14.58 -15.14
C SER A 22 -3.49 13.33 -14.82
N GLY A 23 -2.15 13.44 -14.93
CA GLY A 23 -1.24 12.37 -14.53
C GLY A 23 -1.37 12.01 -13.06
N LEU A 24 -1.46 13.01 -12.17
CA LEU A 24 -1.71 12.77 -10.74
C LEU A 24 -3.05 12.06 -10.50
N MET A 25 -4.11 12.48 -11.19
CA MET A 25 -5.42 11.83 -11.05
C MET A 25 -5.38 10.38 -11.50
N ASN A 26 -4.65 10.06 -12.57
CA ASN A 26 -4.46 8.68 -13.02
C ASN A 26 -3.64 7.87 -12.01
N THR A 27 -2.59 8.45 -11.41
CA THR A 27 -1.86 7.87 -10.29
C THR A 27 -2.80 7.50 -9.15
N LEU A 28 -3.64 8.44 -8.71
CA LEU A 28 -4.58 8.20 -7.60
C LEU A 28 -5.64 7.16 -7.95
N ARG A 29 -6.18 7.17 -9.17
CA ARG A 29 -7.12 6.13 -9.64
C ARG A 29 -6.47 4.75 -9.63
N SER A 30 -5.25 4.64 -10.16
CA SER A 30 -4.50 3.38 -10.17
C SER A 30 -4.22 2.89 -8.75
N ALA A 31 -3.87 3.82 -7.86
CA ALA A 31 -3.62 3.51 -6.46
C ALA A 31 -4.88 3.02 -5.74
N VAL A 32 -6.02 3.68 -5.92
CA VAL A 32 -7.27 3.27 -5.26
C VAL A 32 -7.74 1.91 -5.75
N VAL A 33 -7.78 1.69 -7.07
CA VAL A 33 -8.23 0.40 -7.63
C VAL A 33 -7.27 -0.72 -7.24
N GLY A 34 -5.95 -0.48 -7.37
CA GLY A 34 -4.93 -1.45 -6.95
C GLY A 34 -5.02 -1.78 -5.45
N LEU A 35 -5.29 -0.77 -4.60
CA LEU A 35 -5.47 -0.98 -3.16
C LEU A 35 -6.70 -1.83 -2.85
N LEU A 36 -7.83 -1.59 -3.53
CA LEU A 36 -9.04 -2.40 -3.34
C LEU A 36 -8.78 -3.87 -3.67
N ILE A 37 -8.10 -4.14 -4.78
CA ILE A 37 -7.70 -5.50 -5.15
C ILE A 37 -6.75 -6.08 -4.10
N ALA A 38 -5.74 -5.31 -3.69
CA ALA A 38 -4.77 -5.72 -2.68
C ALA A 38 -5.43 -6.03 -1.33
N MET A 39 -6.44 -5.26 -0.92
CA MET A 39 -7.18 -5.49 0.32
C MET A 39 -7.95 -6.81 0.26
N VAL A 40 -8.65 -7.10 -0.83
CA VAL A 40 -9.40 -8.37 -0.98
C VAL A 40 -8.45 -9.56 -0.93
N ILE A 41 -7.38 -9.55 -1.75
CA ILE A 41 -6.39 -10.63 -1.80
C ILE A 41 -5.68 -10.77 -0.45
N GLY A 42 -5.20 -9.67 0.10
CA GLY A 42 -4.41 -9.66 1.32
C GLY A 42 -5.22 -10.07 2.55
N PHE A 43 -6.48 -9.67 2.63
CA PHE A 43 -7.35 -10.10 3.74
C PHE A 43 -7.59 -11.61 3.70
N VAL A 44 -7.92 -12.15 2.53
CA VAL A 44 -8.12 -13.59 2.33
C VAL A 44 -6.86 -14.37 2.68
N LEU A 45 -5.71 -13.97 2.12
CA LEU A 45 -4.43 -14.66 2.36
C LEU A 45 -3.95 -14.51 3.81
N GLY A 46 -4.15 -13.34 4.44
CA GLY A 46 -3.82 -13.11 5.84
C GLY A 46 -4.61 -14.00 6.79
N LEU A 47 -5.93 -14.17 6.53
CA LEU A 47 -6.75 -15.13 7.26
C LEU A 47 -6.32 -16.58 7.01
N MET A 48 -6.00 -16.94 5.76
CA MET A 48 -5.46 -18.27 5.44
C MET A 48 -4.15 -18.55 6.17
N ALA A 49 -3.28 -17.54 6.29
CA ALA A 49 -1.97 -17.65 6.95
C ALA A 49 -2.08 -17.89 8.47
N THR A 50 -3.17 -17.47 9.10
CA THR A 50 -3.43 -17.64 10.55
C THR A 50 -4.37 -18.79 10.87
N GLY A 51 -5.04 -19.36 9.86
CA GLY A 51 -5.99 -20.44 10.02
C GLY A 51 -5.35 -21.77 10.47
N SER A 52 -6.17 -22.71 10.95
CA SER A 52 -5.72 -24.01 11.47
C SER A 52 -5.20 -24.97 10.38
N LYS A 53 -5.70 -24.87 9.14
CA LYS A 53 -5.36 -25.79 8.04
C LYS A 53 -3.98 -25.50 7.47
N LYS A 54 -3.04 -26.47 7.62
CA LYS A 54 -1.65 -26.35 7.13
C LYS A 54 -1.57 -26.05 5.63
N SER A 55 -2.42 -26.67 4.80
CA SER A 55 -2.44 -26.42 3.35
C SER A 55 -2.73 -24.96 3.00
N LEU A 56 -3.68 -24.32 3.65
CA LEU A 56 -4.03 -22.91 3.43
C LEU A 56 -2.87 -22.00 3.84
N ARG A 57 -2.21 -22.29 4.96
CA ARG A 57 -1.03 -21.53 5.38
C ARG A 57 0.12 -21.63 4.38
N VAL A 58 0.34 -22.83 3.81
CA VAL A 58 1.39 -23.01 2.78
C VAL A 58 1.09 -22.23 1.52
N ILE A 59 -0.16 -22.28 1.02
CA ILE A 59 -0.58 -21.51 -0.16
C ILE A 59 -0.37 -20.00 0.06
N ALA A 60 -0.84 -19.49 1.20
CA ALA A 60 -0.66 -18.08 1.53
C ALA A 60 0.82 -17.69 1.61
N ARG A 61 1.66 -18.52 2.24
CA ARG A 61 3.11 -18.30 2.34
C ARG A 61 3.78 -18.26 0.96
N VAL A 62 3.51 -19.25 0.11
CA VAL A 62 4.11 -19.31 -1.25
C VAL A 62 3.76 -18.06 -2.04
N TYR A 63 2.51 -17.61 -1.98
CA TYR A 63 2.11 -16.36 -2.63
C TYR A 63 2.88 -15.15 -2.09
N VAL A 64 2.89 -14.98 -0.77
CA VAL A 64 3.56 -13.85 -0.12
C VAL A 64 5.06 -13.83 -0.45
N GLU A 65 5.73 -14.97 -0.29
CA GLU A 65 7.16 -15.09 -0.58
C GLU A 65 7.48 -14.81 -2.06
N PHE A 66 6.66 -15.28 -2.99
CA PHE A 66 6.85 -15.02 -4.42
C PHE A 66 6.75 -13.52 -4.73
N PHE A 67 5.65 -12.87 -4.33
CA PHE A 67 5.42 -11.48 -4.68
C PHE A 67 6.35 -10.50 -3.95
N GLN A 68 6.75 -10.79 -2.70
CA GLN A 68 7.64 -9.92 -1.94
C GLN A 68 9.11 -10.04 -2.37
N ASN A 69 9.54 -11.20 -2.88
CA ASN A 69 10.93 -11.44 -3.25
C ASN A 69 11.21 -11.29 -4.75
N THR A 70 10.23 -10.80 -5.53
CA THR A 70 10.42 -10.48 -6.95
C THR A 70 10.16 -8.99 -7.21
N PRO A 71 10.95 -8.32 -8.10
CA PRO A 71 10.74 -6.90 -8.38
C PRO A 71 9.38 -6.62 -9.00
N LEU A 72 8.66 -5.62 -8.48
CA LEU A 72 7.36 -5.20 -9.04
C LEU A 72 7.42 -4.89 -10.54
N ILE A 73 8.47 -4.18 -10.97
CA ILE A 73 8.62 -3.79 -12.38
C ILE A 73 8.70 -5.02 -13.30
N LEU A 74 9.35 -6.10 -12.86
CA LEU A 74 9.45 -7.35 -13.60
C LEU A 74 8.08 -8.04 -13.69
N GLN A 75 7.30 -8.03 -12.60
CA GLN A 75 5.94 -8.58 -12.57
C GLN A 75 5.00 -7.82 -13.51
N VAL A 76 5.08 -6.47 -13.50
CA VAL A 76 4.31 -5.60 -14.40
C VAL A 76 4.63 -5.90 -15.86
N CYS A 77 5.92 -5.94 -16.22
CA CYS A 77 6.35 -6.25 -17.58
C CYS A 77 5.92 -7.65 -18.01
N PHE A 78 6.15 -8.65 -17.14
CA PHE A 78 5.77 -10.04 -17.43
C PHE A 78 4.27 -10.15 -17.72
N LEU A 79 3.43 -9.60 -16.86
CA LEU A 79 1.98 -9.68 -17.02
C LEU A 79 1.51 -8.97 -18.30
N TYR A 80 2.07 -7.79 -18.57
CA TYR A 80 1.74 -7.02 -19.77
C TYR A 80 2.09 -7.77 -21.05
N TYR A 81 3.34 -8.22 -21.18
CA TYR A 81 3.79 -8.91 -22.39
C TYR A 81 3.18 -10.31 -22.54
N ALA A 82 3.03 -11.06 -21.46
CA ALA A 82 2.41 -12.39 -21.50
C ALA A 82 0.97 -12.31 -22.04
N LEU A 83 0.18 -11.34 -21.59
CA LEU A 83 -1.19 -11.15 -22.08
C LEU A 83 -1.21 -10.62 -23.51
N ALA A 84 -0.33 -9.68 -23.85
CA ALA A 84 -0.23 -9.16 -25.22
C ALA A 84 0.13 -10.25 -26.22
N TYR A 85 1.11 -11.11 -25.93
CA TYR A 85 1.48 -12.25 -26.76
C TYR A 85 0.40 -13.34 -26.84
N SER A 86 -0.44 -13.45 -25.82
CA SER A 86 -1.61 -14.35 -25.83
C SER A 86 -2.79 -13.79 -26.62
N GLY A 87 -2.67 -12.64 -27.28
CA GLY A 87 -3.72 -12.01 -28.06
C GLY A 87 -4.78 -11.27 -27.23
N VAL A 88 -4.60 -11.15 -25.93
CA VAL A 88 -5.50 -10.43 -25.04
C VAL A 88 -5.27 -8.92 -25.17
N LYS A 89 -6.27 -8.21 -25.71
CA LYS A 89 -6.23 -6.73 -25.80
C LYS A 89 -6.57 -6.12 -24.45
N ILE A 90 -5.55 -5.70 -23.72
CA ILE A 90 -5.68 -5.07 -22.39
C ILE A 90 -4.85 -3.78 -22.33
N THR A 91 -5.36 -2.76 -21.67
CA THR A 91 -4.65 -1.48 -21.55
C THR A 91 -3.57 -1.55 -20.48
N GLY A 92 -2.48 -0.76 -20.62
CA GLY A 92 -1.45 -0.64 -19.59
C GLY A 92 -2.01 -0.19 -18.23
N VAL A 93 -3.06 0.63 -18.24
CA VAL A 93 -3.76 1.07 -17.02
C VAL A 93 -4.41 -0.12 -16.29
N THR A 94 -5.10 -1.00 -17.02
CA THR A 94 -5.74 -2.19 -16.43
C THR A 94 -4.71 -3.18 -15.89
N ILE A 95 -3.63 -3.40 -16.63
CA ILE A 95 -2.49 -4.21 -16.14
C ILE A 95 -1.93 -3.59 -14.86
N GLY A 96 -1.81 -2.26 -14.82
CA GLY A 96 -1.38 -1.54 -13.63
C GLY A 96 -2.22 -1.86 -12.41
N PHE A 97 -3.55 -1.82 -12.52
CA PHE A 97 -4.44 -2.16 -11.41
C PHE A 97 -4.22 -3.58 -10.90
N ILE A 98 -4.12 -4.55 -11.82
CA ILE A 98 -3.93 -5.96 -11.49
C ILE A 98 -2.56 -6.18 -10.85
N SER A 99 -1.49 -5.70 -11.48
CA SER A 99 -0.13 -5.90 -10.99
C SER A 99 0.09 -5.26 -9.61
N LEU A 100 -0.37 -4.02 -9.42
CA LEU A 100 -0.30 -3.34 -8.12
C LEU A 100 -1.13 -4.08 -7.07
N GLY A 101 -2.32 -4.55 -7.45
CA GLY A 101 -3.19 -5.31 -6.55
C GLY A 101 -2.58 -6.64 -6.12
N LEU A 102 -2.01 -7.41 -7.05
CA LEU A 102 -1.32 -8.67 -6.75
C LEU A 102 -0.09 -8.44 -5.86
N TYR A 103 0.77 -7.49 -6.24
CA TYR A 103 1.99 -7.19 -5.48
C TYR A 103 1.68 -6.71 -4.06
N HIS A 104 0.86 -5.67 -3.93
CA HIS A 104 0.51 -5.13 -2.61
C HIS A 104 -0.41 -6.06 -1.81
N GLY A 105 -1.13 -6.99 -2.47
CA GLY A 105 -1.89 -8.05 -1.81
C GLY A 105 -1.03 -8.91 -0.90
N ALA A 106 0.21 -9.20 -1.28
CA ALA A 106 1.17 -9.93 -0.46
C ALA A 106 1.56 -9.15 0.81
N TYR A 107 1.79 -7.85 0.68
CA TYR A 107 2.12 -6.99 1.83
C TYR A 107 0.92 -6.78 2.76
N VAL A 108 -0.28 -6.62 2.21
CA VAL A 108 -1.52 -6.53 2.98
C VAL A 108 -1.77 -7.85 3.74
N ALA A 109 -1.53 -9.01 3.10
CA ALA A 109 -1.64 -10.30 3.76
C ALA A 109 -0.74 -10.41 4.99
N GLU A 110 0.48 -9.91 4.89
CA GLU A 110 1.44 -9.90 6.00
C GLU A 110 1.01 -8.93 7.11
N VAL A 111 0.49 -7.75 6.76
CA VAL A 111 -0.07 -6.80 7.73
C VAL A 111 -1.25 -7.43 8.49
N VAL A 112 -2.16 -8.09 7.79
CA VAL A 112 -3.32 -8.77 8.41
C VAL A 112 -2.84 -9.92 9.31
N ARG A 113 -1.92 -10.75 8.82
CA ARG A 113 -1.34 -11.87 9.59
C ARG A 113 -0.69 -11.37 10.87
N ALA A 114 0.17 -10.36 10.78
CA ALA A 114 0.87 -9.77 11.92
C ALA A 114 -0.13 -9.13 12.91
N GLY A 115 -1.14 -8.44 12.41
CA GLY A 115 -2.20 -7.86 13.24
C GLY A 115 -2.99 -8.90 14.03
N ILE A 116 -3.37 -10.03 13.42
CA ILE A 116 -4.04 -11.12 14.12
C ILE A 116 -3.11 -11.74 15.17
N GLN A 117 -1.85 -11.96 14.83
CA GLN A 117 -0.86 -12.57 15.73
C GLN A 117 -0.45 -11.65 16.90
N SER A 118 -0.68 -10.35 16.81
CA SER A 118 -0.42 -9.40 17.90
C SER A 118 -1.48 -9.46 19.01
N ILE A 119 -2.63 -10.11 18.76
CA ILE A 119 -3.68 -10.28 19.79
C ILE A 119 -3.21 -11.33 20.80
N PRO A 120 -3.24 -11.03 22.11
CA PRO A 120 -2.83 -11.96 23.14
C PRO A 120 -3.60 -13.28 23.11
N MET A 121 -2.92 -14.41 23.28
CA MET A 121 -3.53 -15.75 23.28
C MET A 121 -4.66 -15.88 24.31
N GLY A 122 -4.57 -15.19 25.44
CA GLY A 122 -5.63 -15.14 26.45
C GLY A 122 -7.01 -14.70 25.92
N GLN A 123 -7.06 -13.89 24.85
CA GLN A 123 -8.34 -13.54 24.20
C GLN A 123 -8.96 -14.74 23.49
N PHE A 124 -8.13 -15.57 22.86
CA PHE A 124 -8.60 -16.82 22.22
C PHE A 124 -9.04 -17.86 23.27
N ASP A 125 -8.29 -17.98 24.36
CA ASP A 125 -8.60 -18.95 25.44
C ASP A 125 -9.86 -18.53 26.21
N ALA A 126 -10.01 -17.24 26.50
CA ALA A 126 -11.22 -16.71 27.15
C ALA A 126 -12.47 -16.93 26.28
N ALA A 127 -12.37 -16.67 24.97
CA ALA A 127 -13.47 -16.93 24.04
C ALA A 127 -13.88 -18.41 24.03
N ARG A 128 -12.87 -19.28 23.95
CA ARG A 128 -13.10 -20.75 23.96
C ARG A 128 -13.77 -21.21 25.27
N SER A 129 -13.34 -20.66 26.40
CA SER A 129 -13.93 -20.97 27.71
C SER A 129 -15.38 -20.52 27.83
N GLN A 130 -15.78 -19.50 27.06
CA GLN A 130 -17.17 -19.03 26.96
C GLN A 130 -18.01 -19.79 25.90
N GLY A 131 -17.42 -20.82 25.25
CA GLY A 131 -18.13 -21.64 24.27
C GLY A 131 -18.15 -21.09 22.85
N PHE A 132 -17.37 -20.02 22.55
CA PHE A 132 -17.23 -19.52 21.18
C PHE A 132 -16.48 -20.52 20.33
N ASP A 133 -16.98 -20.77 19.12
CA ASP A 133 -16.22 -21.48 18.12
C ASP A 133 -15.15 -20.59 17.48
N TYR A 134 -14.37 -21.15 16.54
CA TYR A 134 -13.30 -20.39 15.87
C TYR A 134 -13.83 -19.20 15.06
N VAL A 135 -14.96 -19.39 14.36
CA VAL A 135 -15.53 -18.35 13.48
C VAL A 135 -16.10 -17.21 14.33
N ASP A 136 -16.82 -17.55 15.38
CA ASP A 136 -17.37 -16.56 16.33
C ASP A 136 -16.27 -15.79 17.06
N THR A 137 -15.24 -16.50 17.53
CA THR A 137 -14.05 -15.89 18.14
C THR A 137 -13.40 -14.89 17.18
N MET A 138 -13.13 -15.29 15.94
CA MET A 138 -12.54 -14.41 14.92
C MET A 138 -13.44 -13.22 14.64
N ARG A 139 -14.73 -13.43 14.38
CA ARG A 139 -15.66 -12.38 13.94
C ARG A 139 -15.95 -11.36 15.02
N HIS A 140 -16.17 -11.79 16.26
CA HIS A 140 -16.69 -10.91 17.31
C HIS A 140 -15.60 -10.37 18.24
N ILE A 141 -14.46 -11.05 18.35
CA ILE A 141 -13.41 -10.70 19.32
C ILE A 141 -12.12 -10.29 18.61
N ILE A 142 -11.58 -11.13 17.76
CA ILE A 142 -10.22 -10.95 17.21
C ILE A 142 -10.20 -9.92 16.09
N LEU A 143 -11.01 -10.07 15.04
CA LEU A 143 -11.01 -9.19 13.88
C LEU A 143 -11.33 -7.73 14.21
N PRO A 144 -12.30 -7.39 15.10
CA PRO A 144 -12.55 -6.00 15.47
C PRO A 144 -11.36 -5.32 16.16
N GLN A 145 -10.59 -6.07 16.94
CA GLN A 145 -9.34 -5.59 17.55
C GLN A 145 -8.23 -5.47 16.51
N THR A 146 -8.06 -6.50 15.66
CA THR A 146 -7.07 -6.54 14.58
C THR A 146 -7.21 -5.35 13.64
N VAL A 147 -8.43 -5.01 13.20
CA VAL A 147 -8.67 -3.87 12.30
C VAL A 147 -8.08 -2.58 12.86
N LYS A 148 -8.23 -2.32 14.15
CA LYS A 148 -7.65 -1.11 14.78
C LYS A 148 -6.14 -1.09 14.74
N ILE A 149 -5.50 -2.24 14.92
CA ILE A 149 -4.04 -2.40 14.95
C ILE A 149 -3.45 -2.26 13.54
N ILE A 150 -4.13 -2.82 12.52
CA ILE A 150 -3.61 -2.82 11.16
C ILE A 150 -3.83 -1.49 10.40
N LEU A 151 -4.70 -0.60 10.87
CA LEU A 151 -5.00 0.66 10.17
C LEU A 151 -3.75 1.51 9.87
N PRO A 152 -2.82 1.79 10.79
CA PRO A 152 -1.63 2.57 10.47
C PRO A 152 -0.73 1.90 9.43
N PRO A 153 -0.34 0.61 9.54
CA PRO A 153 0.42 -0.07 8.50
C PRO A 153 -0.32 -0.17 7.16
N MET A 154 -1.66 -0.22 7.14
CA MET A 154 -2.44 -0.17 5.89
C MET A 154 -2.31 1.18 5.18
N VAL A 155 -2.30 2.29 5.92
CA VAL A 155 -2.03 3.62 5.33
C VAL A 155 -0.61 3.69 4.76
N ASN A 156 0.39 3.09 5.42
CA ASN A 156 1.74 2.99 4.90
C ASN A 156 1.79 2.17 3.60
N GLN A 157 1.01 1.08 3.50
CA GLN A 157 0.87 0.31 2.25
C GLN A 157 0.21 1.13 1.14
N MET A 158 -0.81 1.94 1.44
CA MET A 158 -1.42 2.86 0.47
C MET A 158 -0.38 3.87 -0.06
N VAL A 159 0.42 4.47 0.80
CA VAL A 159 1.50 5.40 0.41
C VAL A 159 2.55 4.71 -0.47
N ALA A 160 2.95 3.48 -0.10
CA ALA A 160 3.87 2.68 -0.91
C ALA A 160 3.28 2.36 -2.29
N LEU A 161 2.00 1.99 -2.35
CA LEU A 161 1.29 1.69 -3.59
C LEU A 161 1.21 2.93 -4.49
N ILE A 162 0.87 4.11 -3.96
CA ILE A 162 0.87 5.38 -4.72
C ILE A 162 2.24 5.62 -5.38
N LYS A 163 3.34 5.42 -4.65
CA LYS A 163 4.69 5.57 -5.21
C LYS A 163 5.00 4.49 -6.25
N ASN A 164 4.54 3.28 -6.04
CA ASN A 164 4.78 2.14 -6.93
C ASN A 164 3.99 2.22 -8.25
N THR A 165 2.97 3.10 -8.38
CA THR A 165 2.37 3.39 -9.69
C THR A 165 3.40 3.86 -10.70
N SER A 166 4.50 4.47 -10.26
CA SER A 166 5.59 4.91 -11.12
C SER A 166 6.20 3.80 -11.99
N CYS A 167 6.10 2.54 -11.57
CA CYS A 167 6.55 1.40 -12.38
C CYS A 167 5.73 1.22 -13.68
N LEU A 168 4.52 1.80 -13.74
CA LEU A 168 3.62 1.62 -14.87
C LEU A 168 4.06 2.40 -16.12
N TYR A 169 4.94 3.39 -15.98
CA TYR A 169 5.42 4.16 -17.12
C TYR A 169 6.06 3.28 -18.19
N ILE A 170 6.69 2.16 -17.81
CA ILE A 170 7.41 1.27 -18.73
C ILE A 170 6.47 0.52 -19.70
N ILE A 171 5.20 0.35 -19.32
CA ILE A 171 4.17 -0.32 -20.13
C ILE A 171 3.18 0.68 -20.76
N GLY A 172 3.55 1.96 -20.83
CA GLY A 172 2.67 3.01 -21.35
C GLY A 172 1.54 3.37 -20.41
N GLY A 173 1.71 3.20 -19.10
CA GLY A 173 0.81 3.73 -18.07
C GLY A 173 0.68 5.25 -18.18
N ALA A 174 -0.46 5.80 -17.77
CA ALA A 174 -0.75 7.24 -17.85
C ALA A 174 -0.61 7.91 -16.47
N ASP A 175 0.23 7.35 -15.59
CA ASP A 175 0.51 7.90 -14.27
C ASP A 175 1.33 9.20 -14.33
N LEU A 176 1.56 9.83 -13.20
CA LEU A 176 2.28 11.11 -13.12
C LEU A 176 3.73 11.02 -13.63
N ILE A 177 4.43 9.89 -13.41
CA ILE A 177 5.79 9.68 -13.91
C ILE A 177 5.79 9.53 -15.44
N ALA A 178 4.88 8.70 -15.99
CA ALA A 178 4.72 8.58 -17.44
C ALA A 178 4.38 9.92 -18.09
N THR A 179 3.49 10.68 -17.47
CA THR A 179 3.13 12.04 -17.91
C THR A 179 4.34 12.97 -17.90
N THR A 180 5.12 12.97 -16.81
CA THR A 180 6.33 13.80 -16.69
C THR A 180 7.37 13.41 -17.73
N TYR A 181 7.62 12.11 -17.91
CA TYR A 181 8.56 11.60 -18.91
C TYR A 181 8.15 12.00 -20.34
N ASN A 182 6.88 11.78 -20.73
CA ASN A 182 6.38 12.16 -22.04
C ASN A 182 6.43 13.69 -22.26
N PHE A 183 6.21 14.48 -21.21
CA PHE A 183 6.33 15.92 -21.27
C PHE A 183 7.76 16.35 -21.57
N VAL A 184 8.76 15.82 -20.88
CA VAL A 184 10.16 16.24 -21.07
C VAL A 184 10.79 15.70 -22.34
N THR A 185 10.26 14.62 -22.92
CA THR A 185 10.71 14.03 -24.19
C THR A 185 9.91 14.53 -25.40
N GLY A 186 8.82 15.28 -25.17
CA GLY A 186 7.98 15.83 -26.24
C GLY A 186 8.69 16.89 -27.05
N ALA A 187 8.44 16.94 -28.38
CA ALA A 187 9.08 17.85 -29.31
C ALA A 187 8.81 19.34 -29.00
N SER A 188 7.62 19.67 -28.48
CA SER A 188 7.20 21.04 -28.17
C SER A 188 7.50 21.46 -26.72
N THR A 189 7.73 20.51 -25.83
CA THR A 189 7.88 20.72 -24.37
C THR A 189 9.26 20.30 -23.86
N GLY A 190 10.07 19.66 -24.70
CA GLY A 190 11.42 19.21 -24.39
C GLY A 190 12.31 20.33 -23.90
N GLY A 191 13.21 20.01 -22.95
CA GLY A 191 14.12 21.00 -22.34
C GLY A 191 13.66 21.51 -20.96
N ALA A 192 12.41 21.35 -20.56
CA ALA A 192 11.91 21.75 -19.23
C ALA A 192 12.09 20.65 -18.16
N TYR A 193 13.19 19.87 -18.22
CA TYR A 193 13.46 18.73 -17.36
C TYR A 193 13.40 19.05 -15.86
N GLY A 194 14.18 20.07 -15.42
CA GLY A 194 14.30 20.42 -14.02
C GLY A 194 12.94 20.75 -13.39
N PRO A 195 12.23 21.76 -13.89
CA PRO A 195 10.93 22.14 -13.38
C PRO A 195 9.90 21.01 -13.45
N ALA A 196 9.86 20.22 -14.55
CA ALA A 196 8.90 19.14 -14.71
C ALA A 196 9.05 18.04 -13.65
N TYR A 197 10.28 17.55 -13.42
CA TYR A 197 10.52 16.55 -12.39
C TYR A 197 10.35 17.09 -10.97
N LEU A 198 10.69 18.38 -10.73
CA LEU A 198 10.42 19.00 -9.44
C LEU A 198 8.91 19.10 -9.16
N VAL A 199 8.12 19.52 -10.15
CA VAL A 199 6.64 19.57 -10.00
C VAL A 199 6.07 18.18 -9.82
N GLY A 200 6.51 17.18 -10.59
CA GLY A 200 6.10 15.78 -10.41
C GLY A 200 6.43 15.29 -9.00
N GLY A 201 7.65 15.50 -8.52
CA GLY A 201 8.06 15.13 -7.17
C GLY A 201 7.29 15.87 -6.08
N ALA A 202 7.03 17.18 -6.26
CA ALA A 202 6.22 17.97 -5.33
C ALA A 202 4.79 17.47 -5.25
N LEU A 203 4.16 17.09 -6.36
CA LEU A 203 2.82 16.53 -6.39
C LEU A 203 2.75 15.18 -5.66
N PHE A 204 3.73 14.28 -5.87
CA PHE A 204 3.83 13.04 -5.08
C PHE A 204 4.00 13.34 -3.59
N PHE A 205 4.87 14.29 -3.26
CA PHE A 205 5.12 14.68 -1.87
C PHE A 205 3.85 15.23 -1.21
N CYS A 206 3.12 16.13 -1.87
CA CYS A 206 1.87 16.72 -1.35
C CYS A 206 0.79 15.68 -1.06
N VAL A 207 0.77 14.54 -1.77
CA VAL A 207 -0.17 13.45 -1.50
C VAL A 207 0.38 12.48 -0.45
N CYS A 208 1.62 12.03 -0.60
CA CYS A 208 2.17 10.97 0.24
C CYS A 208 2.52 11.46 1.65
N TYR A 209 3.01 12.70 1.80
CA TYR A 209 3.45 13.22 3.09
C TYR A 209 2.31 13.35 4.13
N PRO A 210 1.14 13.95 3.81
CA PRO A 210 0.03 14.01 4.76
C PRO A 210 -0.47 12.61 5.18
N LEU A 211 -0.54 11.66 4.24
CA LEU A 211 -0.93 10.28 4.53
C LEU A 211 0.05 9.60 5.48
N SER A 212 1.36 9.76 5.23
CA SER A 212 2.40 9.22 6.11
C SER A 212 2.36 9.84 7.51
N MET A 213 2.12 11.15 7.62
CA MET A 213 1.94 11.81 8.92
C MET A 213 0.72 11.28 9.67
N MET A 214 -0.39 11.05 8.98
CA MET A 214 -1.59 10.45 9.60
C MET A 214 -1.30 9.06 10.14
N ALA A 215 -0.64 8.20 9.36
CA ALA A 215 -0.24 6.86 9.80
C ALA A 215 0.65 6.91 11.06
N GLY A 216 1.68 7.76 11.05
CA GLY A 216 2.59 7.92 12.19
C GLY A 216 1.88 8.40 13.47
N ARG A 217 0.96 9.38 13.34
CA ARG A 217 0.17 9.86 14.49
C ARG A 217 -0.78 8.79 15.05
N TRP A 218 -1.37 7.96 14.20
CA TRP A 218 -2.23 6.86 14.64
C TRP A 218 -1.40 5.77 15.36
N GLU A 219 -0.26 5.43 14.82
CA GLU A 219 0.66 4.46 15.44
C GLU A 219 1.11 4.94 16.84
N GLN A 220 1.49 6.21 16.97
CA GLN A 220 1.86 6.78 18.26
C GLN A 220 0.71 6.71 19.28
N ARG A 221 -0.50 7.09 18.87
CA ARG A 221 -1.68 7.02 19.76
C ARG A 221 -2.01 5.58 20.20
N LEU A 222 -1.81 4.59 19.33
CA LEU A 222 -2.00 3.19 19.72
C LEU A 222 -0.95 2.75 20.74
N LYS A 223 0.32 3.08 20.51
CA LYS A 223 1.41 2.76 21.45
C LYS A 223 1.23 3.41 22.82
N GLU A 224 0.76 4.65 22.87
CA GLU A 224 0.47 5.36 24.13
C GLU A 224 -0.66 4.69 24.92
N ARG A 225 -1.74 4.30 24.24
CA ARG A 225 -2.84 3.56 24.86
C ARG A 225 -2.41 2.22 25.45
N ASP A 226 -1.56 1.50 24.74
CA ASP A 226 -1.04 0.21 25.21
C ASP A 226 -0.10 0.37 26.41
N LYS A 227 0.69 1.45 26.48
CA LYS A 227 1.53 1.79 27.65
C LYS A 227 0.68 2.05 28.88
N VAL A 228 -0.32 2.93 28.79
CA VAL A 228 -1.22 3.26 29.91
C VAL A 228 -1.97 2.04 30.42
N LYS A 229 -2.33 1.10 29.53
CA LYS A 229 -3.04 -0.13 29.92
C LYS A 229 -2.14 -1.15 30.62
N ASN A 230 -0.83 -1.10 30.38
CA ASN A 230 0.16 -2.03 30.94
C ASN A 230 0.93 -1.45 32.13
N GLU A 231 0.70 -0.19 32.52
CA GLU A 231 1.23 0.33 33.78
C GLU A 231 0.51 -0.37 34.94
N PRO A 232 1.28 -0.98 35.89
CA PRO A 232 0.67 -1.59 37.09
C PRO A 232 -0.11 -0.50 37.83
N THR A 233 -1.37 -0.75 38.11
CA THR A 233 -2.13 0.12 39.00
C THR A 233 -1.41 0.16 40.37
N ASP A 234 -1.27 1.35 40.95
CA ASP A 234 -0.55 1.60 42.22
C ASP A 234 -1.06 0.73 43.38
N ASP A 235 -2.27 0.17 43.25
CA ASP A 235 -2.84 -0.81 44.19
C ASP A 235 -2.19 -2.19 44.09
N GLY A 236 -1.76 -2.67 42.93
CA GLY A 236 -1.06 -3.94 42.77
C GLY A 236 0.39 -3.89 43.27
N ALA A 237 1.01 -2.71 43.28
CA ALA A 237 2.34 -2.53 43.86
C ALA A 237 2.32 -2.55 45.42
N LYS A 238 1.20 -2.16 46.02
CA LYS A 238 1.00 -2.18 47.47
C LYS A 238 0.67 -3.58 48.01
N GLU A 239 -0.07 -4.42 47.23
CA GLU A 239 -0.31 -5.81 47.60
C GLU A 239 0.91 -6.72 47.46
N ALA A 240 1.83 -6.43 46.52
CA ALA A 240 3.07 -7.21 46.37
C ALA A 240 4.15 -6.86 47.41
N ALA A 241 3.99 -5.77 48.18
CA ALA A 241 4.90 -5.30 49.21
C ALA A 241 4.42 -5.58 50.65
N ALA A 242 3.22 -6.17 50.82
CA ALA A 242 2.65 -6.61 52.11
C ALA A 242 2.69 -8.13 52.23
#